data_424f1c7301f5ad88545408d3181e0185
#
_entry.id   424f1c7301f5ad88545408d3181e0185
#
_cell.length_a   1.000
_cell.length_b   1.000
_cell.length_c   1.000
_cell.angle_alpha   90.00
_cell.angle_beta   90.00
_cell.angle_gamma   90.00
#
_symmetry.space_group_name_H-M   'P 1'
#
loop_
_entity.id
_entity.type
_entity.pdbx_description
1 polymer ?
#
loop_
_entity_poly.entity_id
_entity_poly.type
_entity_poly.pdbx_seq_one_letter_code
_entity_poly.pdbx_strand_id
1 'polypeptide(L)'
;MDKDDYTETLLNMVLDEIDDIILIHDSEYTLVWMNRAGLKEFGVQLEDVLGKRCYTLFGKNTVCRDCNVSTMHGDVGESVVRIIPRTGEMYMCRSLPLYRNGKVTMVVQHLTKCKD
;
A
#
# COMPACT_ATOMS: atom_id res chain seq x y z
N MET A 1 15.15 11.00 22.74
CA MET A 1 14.19 10.78 21.65
C MET A 1 13.08 11.82 21.74
N ASP A 2 12.84 12.56 20.69
CA ASP A 2 11.77 13.53 20.72
C ASP A 2 10.42 12.85 20.47
N LYS A 3 9.35 13.63 20.59
CA LYS A 3 7.98 13.10 20.51
C LYS A 3 7.68 12.46 19.15
N ASP A 4 8.21 13.05 18.06
CA ASP A 4 7.93 12.56 16.71
C ASP A 4 8.61 11.23 16.46
N ASP A 5 9.85 11.06 16.92
CA ASP A 5 10.58 9.79 16.78
C ASP A 5 9.88 8.67 17.55
N TYR A 6 9.38 8.98 18.72
CA TYR A 6 8.66 8.03 19.53
C TYR A 6 7.37 7.58 18.87
N THR A 7 6.63 8.52 18.31
CA THR A 7 5.38 8.22 17.59
C THR A 7 5.63 7.35 16.38
N GLU A 8 6.64 7.67 15.58
CA GLU A 8 7.00 6.88 14.41
C GLU A 8 7.36 5.44 14.80
N THR A 9 8.15 5.28 15.84
CA THR A 9 8.54 3.95 16.33
C THR A 9 7.32 3.13 16.74
N LEU A 10 6.40 3.74 17.48
CA LEU A 10 5.17 3.06 17.90
C LEU A 10 4.30 2.67 16.73
N LEU A 11 4.14 3.55 15.74
CA LEU A 11 3.37 3.25 14.54
C LEU A 11 3.96 2.08 13.78
N ASN A 12 5.28 2.06 13.61
CA ASN A 12 5.95 0.95 12.93
C ASN A 12 5.74 -0.37 13.66
N MET A 13 5.81 -0.35 14.99
CA MET A 13 5.57 -1.55 15.78
C MET A 13 4.16 -2.07 15.60
N VAL A 14 3.17 -1.18 15.63
CA VAL A 14 1.78 -1.57 15.45
C VAL A 14 1.53 -2.12 14.05
N LEU A 15 2.03 -1.44 13.03
CA LEU A 15 1.83 -1.84 11.64
C LEU A 15 2.53 -3.16 11.32
N ASP A 16 3.65 -3.44 11.98
CA ASP A 16 4.37 -4.70 11.77
C ASP A 16 3.71 -5.90 12.47
N GLU A 17 2.80 -5.66 13.40
CA GLU A 17 2.01 -6.71 14.02
C GLU A 17 0.80 -7.11 13.19
N ILE A 18 0.45 -6.32 12.18
CA ILE A 18 -0.71 -6.59 11.32
C ILE A 18 -0.33 -7.61 10.26
N ASP A 19 -1.12 -8.69 10.15
CA ASP A 19 -0.87 -9.77 9.20
C ASP A 19 -1.29 -9.41 7.76
N ASP A 20 -2.19 -8.45 7.60
CA ASP A 20 -2.56 -7.96 6.28
C ASP A 20 -1.45 -7.09 5.71
N ILE A 21 -1.42 -7.00 4.39
CA ILE A 21 -0.44 -6.17 3.70
C ILE A 21 -0.88 -4.72 3.76
N ILE A 22 0.02 -3.84 4.20
CA ILE A 22 -0.19 -2.40 4.17
C ILE A 22 0.99 -1.79 3.46
N LEU A 23 0.71 -1.04 2.40
CA LEU A 23 1.73 -0.30 1.69
C LEU A 23 1.24 1.11 1.42
N ILE A 24 2.18 2.02 1.23
CA ILE A 24 1.87 3.43 1.00
C ILE A 24 2.62 3.87 -0.25
N HIS A 25 1.89 4.52 -1.16
CA HIS A 25 2.51 5.14 -2.33
C HIS A 25 2.06 6.58 -2.44
N ASP A 26 2.80 7.39 -3.20
CA ASP A 26 2.43 8.77 -3.44
C ASP A 26 1.46 8.87 -4.62
N SER A 27 1.15 10.10 -5.04
CA SER A 27 0.20 10.34 -6.14
C SER A 27 0.72 9.86 -7.49
N GLU A 28 2.00 9.57 -7.59
CA GLU A 28 2.63 9.04 -8.81
C GLU A 28 2.87 7.54 -8.72
N TYR A 29 2.25 6.88 -7.73
CA TYR A 29 2.35 5.43 -7.51
C TYR A 29 3.73 4.97 -7.05
N THR A 30 4.56 5.88 -6.54
CA THR A 30 5.88 5.56 -6.03
C THR A 30 5.76 5.06 -4.59
N LEU A 31 6.30 3.87 -4.32
CA LEU A 31 6.25 3.28 -2.99
C LEU A 31 7.10 4.07 -2.01
N VAL A 32 6.51 4.41 -0.87
CA VAL A 32 7.19 5.13 0.19
C VAL A 32 7.28 4.31 1.47
N TRP A 33 6.46 3.25 1.62
CA TRP A 33 6.53 2.38 2.80
C TRP A 33 5.74 1.10 2.59
N MET A 34 6.11 0.06 3.32
CA MET A 34 5.39 -1.22 3.35
C MET A 34 5.62 -1.89 4.69
N ASN A 35 4.59 -2.53 5.23
CA ASN A 35 4.74 -3.21 6.50
C ASN A 35 5.41 -4.58 6.32
N ARG A 36 5.72 -5.22 7.45
CA ARG A 36 6.42 -6.51 7.49
C ARG A 36 5.67 -7.59 6.70
N ALA A 37 4.34 -7.65 6.84
CA ALA A 37 3.53 -8.65 6.15
C ALA A 37 3.67 -8.52 4.63
N GLY A 38 3.68 -7.28 4.12
CA GLY A 38 3.87 -7.03 2.69
C GLY A 38 5.24 -7.45 2.20
N LEU A 39 6.28 -7.10 2.94
CA LEU A 39 7.64 -7.47 2.58
C LEU A 39 7.79 -9.00 2.51
N LYS A 40 7.21 -9.69 3.47
CA LYS A 40 7.26 -11.16 3.51
C LYS A 40 6.47 -11.78 2.36
N GLU A 41 5.28 -11.29 2.09
CA GLU A 41 4.42 -11.84 1.05
C GLU A 41 5.05 -11.70 -0.34
N PHE A 42 5.67 -10.55 -0.62
CA PHE A 42 6.30 -10.31 -1.92
C PHE A 42 7.77 -10.75 -1.97
N GLY A 43 8.32 -11.16 -0.85
CA GLY A 43 9.70 -11.67 -0.81
C GLY A 43 10.74 -10.59 -1.09
N VAL A 44 10.56 -9.39 -0.55
CA VAL A 44 11.43 -8.25 -0.82
C VAL A 44 11.86 -7.57 0.48
N GLN A 45 12.92 -6.76 0.39
CA GLN A 45 13.35 -5.89 1.47
C GLN A 45 12.81 -4.47 1.20
N LEU A 46 12.57 -3.72 2.26
CA LEU A 46 12.02 -2.37 2.11
C LEU A 46 12.91 -1.48 1.24
N GLU A 47 14.21 -1.52 1.46
CA GLU A 47 15.16 -0.73 0.70
C GLU A 47 15.16 -1.04 -0.80
N ASP A 48 14.73 -2.25 -1.18
CA ASP A 48 14.68 -2.66 -2.59
C ASP A 48 13.44 -2.13 -3.31
N VAL A 49 12.40 -1.77 -2.57
CA VAL A 49 11.13 -1.36 -3.19
C VAL A 49 10.84 0.13 -3.07
N LEU A 50 11.48 0.81 -2.11
CA LEU A 50 11.30 2.25 -1.97
C LEU A 50 11.71 2.97 -3.25
N GLY A 51 10.87 3.89 -3.69
CA GLY A 51 11.11 4.66 -4.91
C GLY A 51 10.66 3.98 -6.18
N LYS A 52 10.19 2.73 -6.11
CA LYS A 52 9.67 2.01 -7.27
C LYS A 52 8.17 2.17 -7.38
N ARG A 53 7.63 2.01 -8.57
CA ARG A 53 6.17 2.08 -8.76
C ARG A 53 5.50 0.85 -8.14
N CYS A 54 4.39 1.06 -7.44
CA CYS A 54 3.71 -0.04 -6.75
C CYS A 54 3.23 -1.12 -7.71
N TYR A 55 2.78 -0.76 -8.90
CA TYR A 55 2.30 -1.75 -9.86
C TYR A 55 3.42 -2.66 -10.37
N THR A 56 4.68 -2.19 -10.41
CA THR A 56 5.80 -3.06 -10.80
C THR A 56 6.08 -4.11 -9.71
N LEU A 57 5.87 -3.75 -8.45
CA LEU A 57 5.96 -4.73 -7.37
C LEU A 57 4.95 -5.85 -7.54
N PHE A 58 3.77 -5.53 -8.06
CA PHE A 58 2.71 -6.52 -8.30
C PHE A 58 2.95 -7.35 -9.57
N GLY A 59 3.96 -7.02 -10.35
CA GLY A 59 4.25 -7.72 -11.60
C GLY A 59 3.52 -7.15 -12.79
N LYS A 60 3.10 -5.89 -12.72
CA LYS A 60 2.37 -5.22 -13.80
C LYS A 60 3.21 -4.11 -14.43
N ASN A 61 2.87 -3.76 -15.67
CA ASN A 61 3.55 -2.70 -16.42
C ASN A 61 2.83 -1.36 -16.34
N THR A 62 1.59 -1.36 -15.89
CA THR A 62 0.76 -0.15 -15.84
C THR A 62 0.03 -0.09 -14.52
N VAL A 63 -0.49 1.11 -14.22
CA VAL A 63 -1.31 1.35 -13.03
C VAL A 63 -2.49 0.37 -12.98
N CYS A 64 -2.79 -0.13 -11.78
CA CYS A 64 -3.94 -0.98 -11.60
C CYS A 64 -5.21 -0.26 -12.01
N ARG A 65 -6.13 -0.99 -12.65
CA ARG A 65 -7.36 -0.44 -13.20
C ARG A 65 -8.16 0.36 -12.16
N ASP A 66 -8.21 -0.15 -10.94
CA ASP A 66 -9.02 0.42 -9.86
C ASP A 66 -8.28 1.44 -9.02
N CYS A 67 -7.03 1.71 -9.33
CA CYS A 67 -6.18 2.58 -8.53
C CYS A 67 -5.78 3.82 -9.32
N ASN A 68 -6.78 4.60 -9.73
CA ASN A 68 -6.53 5.85 -10.44
C ASN A 68 -6.63 7.01 -9.46
N VAL A 69 -5.48 7.53 -9.04
CA VAL A 69 -5.41 8.63 -8.08
C VAL A 69 -6.20 9.84 -8.52
N SER A 70 -6.20 10.14 -9.82
CA SER A 70 -6.89 11.33 -10.33
C SER A 70 -8.42 11.26 -10.21
N THR A 71 -8.98 10.07 -10.03
CA THR A 71 -10.42 9.88 -9.88
C THR A 71 -10.86 9.57 -8.46
N MET A 72 -9.92 9.56 -7.51
CA MET A 72 -10.26 9.33 -6.11
C MET A 72 -10.94 10.53 -5.51
N HIS A 73 -12.05 10.31 -4.80
CA HIS A 73 -12.85 11.35 -4.15
C HIS A 73 -13.22 10.91 -2.74
N GLY A 74 -13.12 11.84 -1.79
CA GLY A 74 -13.60 11.62 -0.43
C GLY A 74 -13.04 10.35 0.21
N ASP A 75 -13.83 9.74 1.05
CA ASP A 75 -13.45 8.50 1.70
C ASP A 75 -13.61 7.33 0.75
N VAL A 76 -12.68 6.40 0.81
CA VAL A 76 -12.78 5.19 0.02
C VAL A 76 -13.73 4.23 0.71
N GLY A 77 -14.80 3.90 0.04
CA GLY A 77 -15.81 3.03 0.63
C GLY A 77 -15.70 1.58 0.23
N GLU A 78 -15.22 1.30 -0.96
CA GLU A 78 -15.32 -0.04 -1.53
C GLU A 78 -13.98 -0.75 -1.61
N SER A 79 -14.04 -2.07 -1.37
CA SER A 79 -12.91 -2.96 -1.58
C SER A 79 -13.09 -3.65 -2.93
N VAL A 80 -12.00 -3.91 -3.61
CA VAL A 80 -12.02 -4.64 -4.87
C VAL A 80 -11.13 -5.86 -4.75
N VAL A 81 -11.52 -6.94 -5.44
CA VAL A 81 -10.75 -8.17 -5.44
C VAL A 81 -9.81 -8.15 -6.64
N ARG A 82 -8.54 -8.45 -6.39
CA ARG A 82 -7.51 -8.49 -7.44
C ARG A 82 -6.68 -9.75 -7.32
N ILE A 83 -6.25 -10.26 -8.47
CA ILE A 83 -5.21 -11.27 -8.51
C ILE A 83 -3.91 -10.51 -8.79
N ILE A 84 -2.91 -10.72 -7.92
CA ILE A 84 -1.62 -10.06 -8.10
C ILE A 84 -0.68 -11.03 -8.81
N PRO A 85 -0.23 -10.72 -10.03
CA PRO A 85 0.55 -11.67 -10.83
C PRO A 85 1.81 -12.18 -10.13
N ARG A 86 2.47 -11.33 -9.37
CA ARG A 86 3.71 -11.69 -8.69
C ARG A 86 3.53 -12.89 -7.75
N THR A 87 2.41 -12.96 -7.03
CA THR A 87 2.16 -14.06 -6.09
C THR A 87 1.18 -15.09 -6.64
N GLY A 88 0.40 -14.72 -7.65
CA GLY A 88 -0.67 -15.56 -8.17
C GLY A 88 -1.87 -15.67 -7.23
N GLU A 89 -1.84 -14.95 -6.13
CA GLU A 89 -2.88 -15.01 -5.10
C GLU A 89 -3.93 -13.92 -5.31
N MET A 90 -5.08 -14.14 -4.71
CA MET A 90 -6.20 -13.22 -4.76
C MET A 90 -6.27 -12.41 -3.47
N TYR A 91 -6.45 -11.11 -3.59
CA TYR A 91 -6.50 -10.20 -2.44
C TYR A 91 -7.71 -9.29 -2.53
N MET A 92 -8.29 -9.01 -1.37
CA MET A 92 -9.25 -7.92 -1.25
C MET A 92 -8.45 -6.65 -0.98
N CYS A 93 -8.57 -5.66 -1.86
CA CYS A 93 -7.76 -4.45 -1.83
C CYS A 93 -8.63 -3.24 -1.53
N ARG A 94 -8.18 -2.42 -0.59
CA ARG A 94 -8.85 -1.18 -0.23
C ARG A 94 -7.84 -0.05 -0.29
N SER A 95 -8.22 1.05 -0.96
CA SER A 95 -7.36 2.21 -1.13
C SER A 95 -7.88 3.35 -0.26
N LEU A 96 -7.00 3.94 0.54
CA LEU A 96 -7.33 5.01 1.48
C LEU A 96 -6.50 6.24 1.11
N PRO A 97 -7.08 7.20 0.37
CA PRO A 97 -6.32 8.38 -0.03
C PRO A 97 -6.17 9.38 1.12
N LEU A 98 -5.02 10.02 1.18
CA LEU A 98 -4.77 11.14 2.08
C LEU A 98 -4.76 12.41 1.26
N TYR A 99 -5.63 13.34 1.62
CA TYR A 99 -5.77 14.61 0.91
C TYR A 99 -5.02 15.73 1.63
N ARG A 100 -4.45 16.62 0.84
CA ARG A 100 -3.88 17.86 1.33
C ARG A 100 -4.21 18.95 0.31
N ASN A 101 -4.87 20.01 0.77
CA ASN A 101 -5.31 21.11 -0.09
C ASN A 101 -6.17 20.61 -1.28
N GLY A 102 -7.04 19.63 -1.00
CA GLY A 102 -7.95 19.08 -2.00
C GLY A 102 -7.34 18.11 -2.99
N LYS A 103 -6.07 17.79 -2.82
CA LYS A 103 -5.37 16.85 -3.71
C LYS A 103 -4.87 15.63 -2.95
N VAL A 104 -4.88 14.48 -3.62
CA VAL A 104 -4.33 13.25 -3.05
C VAL A 104 -2.81 13.38 -3.04
N THR A 105 -2.21 13.20 -1.87
CA THR A 105 -0.74 13.22 -1.73
C THR A 105 -0.16 11.85 -1.49
N MET A 106 -0.89 11.01 -0.76
CA MET A 106 -0.50 9.64 -0.43
C MET A 106 -1.71 8.75 -0.51
N VAL A 107 -1.48 7.47 -0.76
CA VAL A 107 -2.53 6.46 -0.73
C VAL A 107 -2.04 5.29 0.10
N VAL A 108 -2.83 4.89 1.09
CA VAL A 108 -2.57 3.67 1.84
C VAL A 108 -3.35 2.55 1.16
N GLN A 109 -2.65 1.50 0.77
CA GLN A 109 -3.27 0.30 0.20
C GLN A 109 -3.31 -0.76 1.27
N HIS A 110 -4.49 -1.29 1.53
CA HIS A 110 -4.70 -2.36 2.50
C HIS A 110 -5.15 -3.61 1.73
N LEU A 111 -4.36 -4.66 1.78
CA LEU A 111 -4.62 -5.89 1.04
C LEU A 111 -4.80 -7.04 2.02
N THR A 112 -5.95 -7.72 1.92
CA THR A 112 -6.24 -8.91 2.72
C THR A 112 -6.28 -10.10 1.78
N LYS A 113 -5.45 -11.10 2.04
CA LYS A 113 -5.41 -12.30 1.21
C LYS A 113 -6.73 -13.05 1.33
N CYS A 114 -7.33 -13.36 0.20
CA CYS A 114 -8.57 -14.12 0.19
C CYS A 114 -8.29 -15.57 0.54
N LYS A 115 -9.10 -16.13 1.41
CA LYS A 115 -9.01 -17.54 1.76
C LYS A 115 -9.93 -18.37 0.86
N ASP A 116 -9.49 -19.55 0.55
CA ASP A 116 -10.26 -20.49 -0.27
C ASP A 116 -11.52 -20.95 0.48
#